data_8483421eedb0389ee634beeed5f06e22
#
_entry.id   8483421eedb0389ee634beeed5f06e22
#
_cell.length_a   1.000
_cell.length_b   1.000
_cell.length_c   1.000
_cell.angle_alpha   90.00
_cell.angle_beta   90.00
_cell.angle_gamma   90.00
#
_symmetry.space_group_name_H-M   'P 1'
#
loop_
_entity.id
_entity.type
_entity.pdbx_description
1 polymer ?
#
loop_
_entity_poly.entity_id
_entity_poly.type
_entity_poly.pdbx_seq_one_letter_code
_entity_poly.pdbx_strand_id
1 'polypeptide(L)'
;GVDTDQAVTINKLGTEGMTVTSAMKGLGATVKATLKDVIENGNWANYGGKIATLGLVSGDDPELNYVQIPMESTQWTDNFTKDDYKALVKSMFDGTVKVSDDTSAMPAHSIIVNEYDNIM
;
A
#
# COMPACT_ATOMS: atom_id res chain seq x y z
N GLY A 1 -10.11 0.29 3.99
CA GLY A 1 -9.39 -0.36 5.10
C GLY A 1 -7.91 0.01 5.13
N VAL A 2 -7.19 -0.43 6.15
CA VAL A 2 -5.76 -0.15 6.34
C VAL A 2 -5.08 -1.39 6.96
N ASP A 3 -3.77 -1.51 6.74
CA ASP A 3 -2.86 -2.57 7.21
C ASP A 3 -3.08 -3.94 6.53
N THR A 4 -4.27 -4.47 6.55
CA THR A 4 -4.65 -5.73 5.90
C THR A 4 -5.90 -5.53 5.05
N ASP A 5 -6.26 -6.52 4.23
CA ASP A 5 -7.55 -6.51 3.56
C ASP A 5 -8.69 -6.62 4.59
N GLN A 6 -9.38 -5.52 4.79
CA GLN A 6 -10.48 -5.42 5.76
C GLN A 6 -11.87 -5.62 5.16
N ALA A 7 -11.97 -5.86 3.85
CA ALA A 7 -13.26 -6.01 3.18
C ALA A 7 -14.14 -7.08 3.86
N VAL A 8 -13.58 -8.26 4.15
CA VAL A 8 -14.31 -9.36 4.79
C VAL A 8 -14.83 -8.96 6.17
N THR A 9 -14.01 -8.26 6.96
CA THR A 9 -14.38 -7.87 8.34
C THR A 9 -15.41 -6.75 8.33
N ILE A 10 -15.20 -5.70 7.53
CA ILE A 10 -16.12 -4.56 7.47
C ILE A 10 -17.46 -4.97 6.87
N ASN A 11 -17.46 -5.77 5.81
CA ASN A 11 -18.69 -6.23 5.18
C ASN A 11 -19.52 -7.14 6.10
N LYS A 12 -18.90 -7.89 7.02
CA LYS A 12 -19.61 -8.68 8.03
C LYS A 12 -20.25 -7.83 9.13
N LEU A 13 -19.62 -6.71 9.48
CA LEU A 13 -20.09 -5.82 10.55
C LEU A 13 -21.00 -4.70 10.05
N GLY A 14 -20.95 -4.39 8.78
CA GLY A 14 -21.68 -3.32 8.12
C GLY A 14 -22.51 -3.82 6.95
N THR A 15 -22.46 -3.06 5.87
CA THR A 15 -23.15 -3.37 4.62
C THR A 15 -22.18 -3.98 3.62
N GLU A 16 -22.59 -5.03 2.92
CA GLU A 16 -21.83 -5.61 1.82
C GLU A 16 -21.48 -4.54 0.76
N GLY A 17 -20.27 -4.56 0.28
CA GLY A 17 -19.75 -3.58 -0.68
C GLY A 17 -19.38 -2.22 -0.08
N MET A 18 -19.42 -2.05 1.23
CA MET A 18 -19.04 -0.79 1.88
C MET A 18 -17.55 -0.47 1.73
N THR A 19 -16.71 -1.51 1.68
CA THR A 19 -15.25 -1.35 1.54
C THR A 19 -14.87 -1.27 0.07
N VAL A 20 -14.40 -0.12 -0.38
CA VAL A 20 -13.92 0.06 -1.76
C VAL A 20 -12.58 -0.64 -1.96
N THR A 21 -11.64 -0.43 -1.05
CA THR A 21 -10.31 -1.06 -1.05
C THR A 21 -9.66 -0.94 0.32
N SER A 22 -8.48 -1.55 0.47
CA SER A 22 -7.65 -1.45 1.67
C SER A 22 -6.21 -1.10 1.30
N ALA A 23 -5.62 -0.13 2.00
CA ALA A 23 -4.18 0.14 1.90
C ALA A 23 -3.44 -0.86 2.79
N MET A 24 -2.83 -1.87 2.18
CA MET A 24 -2.22 -2.98 2.88
C MET A 24 -0.72 -2.81 3.06
N LYS A 25 -0.21 -3.35 4.15
CA LYS A 25 1.20 -3.65 4.33
C LYS A 25 1.47 -5.07 3.85
N GLY A 26 2.43 -5.25 2.96
CA GLY A 26 2.87 -6.56 2.47
C GLY A 26 3.72 -7.30 3.51
N LEU A 27 3.15 -7.60 4.68
CA LEU A 27 3.86 -8.19 5.83
C LEU A 27 4.52 -9.51 5.46
N GLY A 28 3.81 -10.40 4.76
CA GLY A 28 4.33 -11.67 4.33
C GLY A 28 5.52 -11.53 3.37
N ALA A 29 5.42 -10.63 2.39
CA ALA A 29 6.49 -10.34 1.45
C ALA A 29 7.71 -9.74 2.17
N THR A 30 7.49 -8.81 3.09
CA THR A 30 8.55 -8.17 3.90
C THR A 30 9.31 -9.19 4.74
N VAL A 31 8.59 -9.99 5.51
CA VAL A 31 9.19 -11.02 6.38
C VAL A 31 9.97 -12.05 5.57
N LYS A 32 9.37 -12.56 4.49
CA LYS A 32 10.03 -13.54 3.61
C LYS A 32 11.30 -12.98 2.99
N ALA A 33 11.27 -11.77 2.44
CA ALA A 33 12.42 -11.14 1.83
C ALA A 33 13.54 -10.86 2.85
N THR A 34 13.19 -10.33 4.01
CA THR A 34 14.15 -10.04 5.09
C THR A 34 14.81 -11.31 5.62
N LEU A 35 14.02 -12.35 5.92
CA LEU A 35 14.56 -13.62 6.41
C LEU A 35 15.47 -14.28 5.37
N LYS A 36 15.07 -14.25 4.10
CA LYS A 36 15.90 -14.78 3.01
C LYS A 36 17.24 -14.04 2.95
N ASP A 37 17.23 -12.72 2.97
CA ASP A 37 18.45 -11.94 2.87
C ASP A 37 19.36 -12.11 4.10
N VAL A 38 18.79 -12.19 5.29
CA VAL A 38 19.55 -12.41 6.53
C VAL A 38 20.11 -13.82 6.61
N ILE A 39 19.30 -14.86 6.32
CA ILE A 39 19.68 -16.25 6.56
C ILE A 39 20.49 -16.81 5.40
N GLU A 40 20.04 -16.58 4.16
CA GLU A 40 20.70 -17.15 2.98
C GLU A 40 21.92 -16.33 2.55
N ASN A 41 21.84 -14.99 2.64
CA ASN A 41 22.87 -14.08 2.17
C ASN A 41 23.78 -13.55 3.30
N GLY A 42 23.44 -13.80 4.57
CA GLY A 42 24.23 -13.34 5.71
C GLY A 42 24.20 -11.82 5.96
N ASN A 43 23.23 -11.11 5.40
CA ASN A 43 23.18 -9.64 5.34
C ASN A 43 22.56 -8.98 6.57
N TRP A 44 22.73 -9.53 7.78
CA TRP A 44 22.21 -8.93 9.01
C TRP A 44 22.62 -7.45 9.20
N ALA A 45 23.82 -7.08 8.79
CA ALA A 45 24.33 -5.71 8.90
C ALA A 45 23.48 -4.68 8.12
N ASN A 46 22.67 -5.11 7.17
CA ASN A 46 21.75 -4.24 6.44
C ASN A 46 20.54 -3.85 7.28
N TYR A 47 20.20 -4.63 8.30
CA TYR A 47 18.96 -4.50 9.10
C TYR A 47 19.23 -4.17 10.57
N GLY A 48 20.24 -4.78 11.16
CA GLY A 48 20.53 -4.65 12.59
C GLY A 48 20.68 -3.20 13.05
N GLY A 49 19.82 -2.77 13.97
CA GLY A 49 19.82 -1.41 14.52
C GLY A 49 19.37 -0.31 13.54
N LYS A 50 18.76 -0.65 12.41
CA LYS A 50 18.34 0.32 11.40
C LYS A 50 16.82 0.38 11.27
N ILE A 51 16.33 1.54 10.89
CA ILE A 51 14.95 1.75 10.42
C ILE A 51 15.00 1.89 8.91
N ALA A 52 14.22 1.07 8.21
CA ALA A 52 14.11 1.12 6.76
C ALA A 52 12.68 1.51 6.36
N THR A 53 12.58 2.45 5.41
CA THR A 53 11.32 2.75 4.74
C THR A 53 11.17 1.81 3.55
N LEU A 54 10.10 1.02 3.55
CA LEU A 54 9.84 0.00 2.54
C LEU A 54 8.68 0.43 1.66
N GLY A 55 8.80 0.15 0.36
CA GLY A 55 7.81 0.54 -0.63
C GLY A 55 7.66 -0.48 -1.75
N LEU A 56 7.83 -0.03 -2.99
CA LEU A 56 7.74 -0.89 -4.16
C LEU A 56 9.07 -1.62 -4.41
N VAL A 57 8.96 -2.92 -4.69
CA VAL A 57 10.09 -3.79 -5.07
C VAL A 57 9.87 -4.48 -6.42
N SER A 58 8.65 -4.38 -6.97
CA SER A 58 8.27 -4.92 -8.26
C SER A 58 7.37 -3.94 -9.01
N GLY A 59 7.68 -3.69 -10.28
CA GLY A 59 6.80 -2.95 -11.19
C GLY A 59 5.82 -3.86 -11.92
N ASP A 60 6.10 -5.16 -12.00
CA ASP A 60 5.30 -6.10 -12.79
C ASP A 60 4.26 -6.86 -11.95
N ASP A 61 4.58 -7.11 -10.68
CA ASP A 61 3.69 -7.82 -9.76
C ASP A 61 3.43 -6.99 -8.49
N PRO A 62 2.27 -6.33 -8.40
CA PRO A 62 1.92 -5.52 -7.24
C PRO A 62 1.88 -6.27 -5.91
N GLU A 63 1.60 -7.59 -5.93
CA GLU A 63 1.46 -8.40 -4.72
C GLU A 63 2.81 -8.74 -4.05
N LEU A 64 3.92 -8.51 -4.74
CA LEU A 64 5.27 -8.62 -4.17
C LEU A 64 5.70 -7.38 -3.39
N ASN A 65 5.00 -6.26 -3.55
CA ASN A 65 5.36 -5.00 -2.94
C ASN A 65 5.04 -4.96 -1.43
N TYR A 66 5.78 -4.15 -0.70
CA TYR A 66 5.58 -3.98 0.75
C TYR A 66 4.41 -3.03 1.08
N VAL A 67 3.95 -2.27 0.07
CA VAL A 67 2.71 -1.48 0.09
C VAL A 67 1.88 -1.90 -1.11
N GLN A 68 0.63 -2.25 -0.89
CA GLN A 68 -0.24 -2.80 -1.91
C GLN A 68 -1.72 -2.58 -1.59
N ILE A 69 -2.60 -2.81 -2.58
CA ILE A 69 -4.03 -2.94 -2.36
C ILE A 69 -4.47 -4.37 -2.75
N PRO A 70 -5.55 -4.92 -2.16
CA PRO A 70 -5.97 -6.28 -2.46
C PRO A 70 -6.53 -6.36 -3.88
N MET A 71 -5.97 -7.26 -4.69
CA MET A 71 -6.37 -7.42 -6.09
C MET A 71 -7.76 -8.01 -6.25
N GLU A 72 -8.21 -8.85 -5.30
CA GLU A 72 -9.47 -9.58 -5.42
C GLU A 72 -10.66 -8.85 -4.78
N SER A 73 -10.47 -8.19 -3.65
CA SER A 73 -11.55 -7.54 -2.90
C SER A 73 -11.74 -6.05 -3.22
N THR A 74 -10.83 -5.43 -3.95
CA THR A 74 -10.98 -4.05 -4.42
C THR A 74 -12.13 -3.96 -5.42
N GLN A 75 -12.98 -2.96 -5.25
CA GLN A 75 -14.08 -2.67 -6.17
C GLN A 75 -13.54 -1.93 -7.40
N TRP A 76 -13.15 -2.70 -8.40
CA TRP A 76 -12.70 -2.16 -9.68
C TRP A 76 -13.88 -1.60 -10.49
N THR A 77 -13.61 -0.61 -11.33
CA THR A 77 -14.60 0.02 -12.20
C THR A 77 -14.07 0.10 -13.62
N ASP A 78 -14.94 0.42 -14.59
CA ASP A 78 -14.52 0.66 -15.98
C ASP A 78 -13.59 1.88 -16.11
N ASN A 79 -13.64 2.81 -15.16
CA ASN A 79 -12.79 4.00 -15.15
C ASN A 79 -11.41 3.77 -14.50
N PHE A 80 -11.27 2.69 -13.71
CA PHE A 80 -10.01 2.29 -13.10
C PHE A 80 -10.02 0.78 -12.86
N THR A 81 -9.32 0.08 -13.73
CA THR A 81 -9.27 -1.38 -13.77
C THR A 81 -8.06 -1.95 -13.03
N LYS A 82 -8.01 -3.28 -12.87
CA LYS A 82 -6.81 -3.98 -12.38
C LYS A 82 -5.57 -3.68 -13.22
N ASP A 83 -5.74 -3.56 -14.53
CA ASP A 83 -4.63 -3.31 -15.44
C ASP A 83 -4.15 -1.85 -15.34
N ASP A 84 -5.04 -0.89 -15.13
CA ASP A 84 -4.66 0.50 -14.85
C ASP A 84 -3.86 0.60 -13.54
N TYR A 85 -4.26 -0.14 -12.50
CA TYR A 85 -3.51 -0.21 -11.26
C TYR A 85 -2.11 -0.81 -11.45
N LYS A 86 -1.99 -1.91 -12.21
CA LYS A 86 -0.67 -2.49 -12.54
C LYS A 86 0.20 -1.50 -13.32
N ALA A 87 -0.38 -0.82 -14.30
CA ALA A 87 0.33 0.21 -15.07
C ALA A 87 0.79 1.38 -14.17
N LEU A 88 -0.04 1.80 -13.23
CA LEU A 88 0.31 2.82 -12.23
C LEU A 88 1.47 2.35 -11.34
N VAL A 89 1.40 1.15 -10.79
CA VAL A 89 2.47 0.56 -9.96
C VAL A 89 3.78 0.49 -10.74
N LYS A 90 3.71 0.08 -12.00
CA LYS A 90 4.89 0.06 -12.88
C LYS A 90 5.47 1.47 -13.06
N SER A 91 4.63 2.46 -13.34
CA SER A 91 5.06 3.85 -13.52
C SER A 91 5.69 4.45 -12.25
N MET A 92 5.17 4.07 -11.07
CA MET A 92 5.75 4.45 -9.78
C MET A 92 7.11 3.74 -9.54
N PHE A 93 7.20 2.46 -9.86
CA PHE A 93 8.43 1.68 -9.73
C PHE A 93 9.54 2.21 -10.64
N ASP A 94 9.20 2.56 -11.88
CA ASP A 94 10.11 3.15 -12.86
C ASP A 94 10.45 4.64 -12.54
N GLY A 95 9.82 5.22 -11.53
CA GLY A 95 10.04 6.61 -11.11
C GLY A 95 9.40 7.69 -12.01
N THR A 96 8.57 7.28 -12.97
CA THR A 96 7.82 8.20 -13.85
C THR A 96 6.73 8.93 -13.07
N VAL A 97 6.06 8.23 -12.17
CA VAL A 97 5.13 8.79 -11.19
C VAL A 97 5.79 8.79 -9.83
N LYS A 98 5.83 9.95 -9.17
CA LYS A 98 6.38 10.11 -7.83
C LYS A 98 5.29 10.50 -6.86
N VAL A 99 5.28 9.85 -5.70
CA VAL A 99 4.40 10.19 -4.58
C VAL A 99 5.23 11.01 -3.59
N SER A 100 4.68 12.16 -3.16
CA SER A 100 5.31 12.99 -2.14
C SER A 100 5.15 12.33 -0.76
N ASP A 101 6.22 12.34 0.01
CA ASP A 101 6.25 12.00 1.44
C ASP A 101 6.37 13.26 2.33
N ASP A 102 6.24 14.45 1.73
CA ASP A 102 6.25 15.72 2.45
C ASP A 102 4.95 15.87 3.27
N THR A 103 5.11 15.91 4.58
CA THR A 103 4.01 16.09 5.55
C THR A 103 4.02 17.49 6.17
N SER A 104 4.81 18.41 5.64
CA SER A 104 4.96 19.76 6.21
C SER A 104 3.73 20.65 6.00
N ALA A 105 2.95 20.37 4.94
CA ALA A 105 1.72 21.09 4.64
C ALA A 105 0.73 20.20 3.89
N MET A 106 -0.55 20.53 3.99
CA MET A 106 -1.59 19.92 3.17
C MET A 106 -1.28 20.18 1.68
N PRO A 107 -1.24 19.16 0.82
CA PRO A 107 -1.04 19.35 -0.61
C PRO A 107 -2.20 20.13 -1.23
N ALA A 108 -1.94 20.85 -2.32
CA ALA A 108 -2.99 21.54 -3.08
C ALA A 108 -4.03 20.50 -3.56
N HIS A 109 -5.31 20.80 -3.30
CA HIS A 109 -6.42 19.91 -3.64
C HIS A 109 -7.62 20.72 -4.16
N SER A 110 -8.48 20.07 -4.93
CA SER A 110 -9.74 20.65 -5.44
C SER A 110 -10.98 20.19 -4.66
N ILE A 111 -10.81 19.28 -3.70
CA ILE A 111 -11.90 18.78 -2.85
C ILE A 111 -12.07 19.69 -1.62
N ILE A 112 -13.28 19.68 -1.06
CA ILE A 112 -13.54 20.36 0.21
C ILE A 112 -12.99 19.49 1.33
N VAL A 113 -12.08 20.05 2.13
CA VAL A 113 -11.56 19.43 3.35
C VAL A 113 -12.13 20.16 4.54
N ASN A 114 -12.86 19.45 5.40
CA ASN A 114 -13.32 20.00 6.67
C ASN A 114 -12.44 19.39 7.78
N GLU A 115 -11.79 20.25 8.52
CA GLU A 115 -11.00 19.86 9.69
C GLU A 115 -11.87 20.02 10.94
N TYR A 116 -11.92 18.97 11.74
CA TYR A 116 -12.67 18.93 12.99
C TYR A 116 -11.71 18.66 14.13
N ASP A 117 -11.47 19.67 14.96
CA ASP A 117 -10.72 19.52 16.18
C ASP A 117 -11.60 18.91 17.28
N ASN A 118 -11.03 18.01 18.08
CA ASN A 118 -11.66 17.46 19.29
C ASN A 118 -12.99 16.72 19.04
N ILE A 119 -13.04 15.85 18.06
CA ILE A 119 -14.13 14.89 17.94
C ILE A 119 -13.91 13.81 19.02
N MET A 120 -14.70 13.90 20.11
CA MET A 120 -14.75 12.91 21.17
C MET A 120 -16.06 12.13 21.08
#